data_9d2674019695c70a9c5d7cba6d8ee003
#
_entry.id   9d2674019695c70a9c5d7cba6d8ee003
#
_cell.length_a   1.000
_cell.length_b   1.000
_cell.length_c   1.000
_cell.angle_alpha   90.00
_cell.angle_beta   90.00
_cell.angle_gamma   90.00
#
_symmetry.space_group_name_H-M   'P 1'
#
loop_
_entity.id
_entity.type
_entity.pdbx_description
1 polymer ?
#
loop_
_entity_poly.entity_id
_entity_poly.type
_entity_poly.pdbx_seq_one_letter_code
_entity_poly.pdbx_strand_id
1 'polypeptide(L)'
;RRPHQLYRTRPGRQHTSAQQLDEHLQAQNGRSFDYVIHAAGATKCRRAEDFFSINAEGTERLATCLLATGALTETGRLVFISSLSVMGPIHEKDYKPICEADLARPNTAYGASKLQAEALLADIKGLNYVVLRPTGVYGPRERDYAMMADSIRRHIDFAVGYKPQVITFIYVADLVEAAFLALTHGKSGRQYFLTDGKEYTSRTFSDLIQMELGVRHVLHITAPLWVLRTVSWVAERVARLAGRTSTLNSDKYRIMRQRNWRCDISPARNELGYRPQWPLVRGVKTTFGAQIH
;
A
#
# COMPACT_ATOMS: atom_id res chain seq x y z
N ARG A 1 20.33 -2.31 25.03
CA ARG A 1 19.61 -2.70 23.78
C ARG A 1 18.63 -3.80 24.16
N ARG A 2 17.32 -3.50 24.21
CA ARG A 2 16.26 -4.51 24.47
C ARG A 2 15.72 -4.99 23.12
N PRO A 3 15.35 -6.27 22.98
CA PRO A 3 14.90 -6.82 21.71
C PRO A 3 13.58 -6.18 21.29
N HIS A 4 13.47 -5.80 20.01
CA HIS A 4 12.26 -5.32 19.39
C HIS A 4 11.20 -6.43 19.43
N GLN A 5 10.11 -6.24 20.18
CA GLN A 5 8.97 -7.15 20.14
C GLN A 5 8.11 -6.80 18.92
N LEU A 6 8.21 -7.63 17.88
CA LEU A 6 7.33 -7.57 16.73
C LEU A 6 6.01 -8.27 17.07
N TYR A 7 4.97 -7.50 17.34
CA TYR A 7 3.61 -8.05 17.47
C TYR A 7 3.04 -8.29 16.08
N ARG A 8 2.94 -9.57 15.73
CA ARG A 8 2.35 -10.03 14.48
C ARG A 8 0.93 -10.54 14.75
N THR A 9 -0.10 -9.79 14.42
CA THR A 9 -1.45 -10.35 14.34
C THR A 9 -1.52 -11.33 13.17
N ARG A 10 -1.90 -12.57 13.43
CA ARG A 10 -2.03 -13.59 12.38
C ARG A 10 -3.19 -13.21 11.45
N PRO A 11 -3.02 -13.27 10.10
CA PRO A 11 -4.15 -13.13 9.20
C PRO A 11 -5.14 -14.27 9.45
N GLY A 12 -6.40 -13.94 9.72
CA GLY A 12 -7.49 -14.91 9.85
C GLY A 12 -8.23 -14.95 11.18
N ARG A 13 -7.84 -14.15 12.18
CA ARG A 13 -8.69 -13.95 13.38
C ARG A 13 -9.43 -12.62 13.29
N GLN A 14 -10.70 -12.69 13.67
CA GLN A 14 -11.68 -11.61 13.81
C GLN A 14 -11.02 -10.31 14.32
N HIS A 15 -11.52 -9.20 13.80
CA HIS A 15 -11.13 -7.85 14.21
C HIS A 15 -10.91 -7.79 15.72
N THR A 16 -9.71 -7.40 16.14
CA THR A 16 -9.42 -7.15 17.54
C THR A 16 -10.44 -6.10 18.00
N SER A 17 -11.34 -6.44 18.91
CA SER A 17 -12.31 -5.47 19.44
C SER A 17 -11.54 -4.36 20.15
N ALA A 18 -12.13 -3.17 20.27
CA ALA A 18 -11.52 -2.09 21.05
C ALA A 18 -11.11 -2.60 22.44
N GLN A 19 -11.99 -3.38 23.08
CA GLN A 19 -11.74 -3.99 24.39
C GLN A 19 -10.51 -4.92 24.39
N GLN A 20 -10.33 -5.77 23.36
CA GLN A 20 -9.14 -6.63 23.27
C GLN A 20 -7.85 -5.84 23.05
N LEU A 21 -7.92 -4.71 22.34
CA LEU A 21 -6.78 -3.82 22.17
C LEU A 21 -6.43 -3.13 23.49
N ASP A 22 -7.43 -2.60 24.20
CA ASP A 22 -7.29 -1.99 25.53
C ASP A 22 -6.71 -3.00 26.53
N GLU A 23 -7.28 -4.19 26.64
CA GLU A 23 -6.80 -5.28 27.50
C GLU A 23 -5.34 -5.65 27.17
N HIS A 24 -5.01 -5.71 25.88
CA HIS A 24 -3.65 -6.03 25.46
C HIS A 24 -2.64 -4.93 25.80
N LEU A 25 -3.00 -3.66 25.62
CA LEU A 25 -2.17 -2.52 25.99
C LEU A 25 -2.05 -2.38 27.51
N GLN A 26 -3.13 -2.59 28.26
CA GLN A 26 -3.11 -2.61 29.73
C GLN A 26 -2.28 -3.77 30.28
N ALA A 27 -2.33 -4.95 29.66
CA ALA A 27 -1.51 -6.11 30.03
C ALA A 27 0.00 -5.89 29.85
N GLN A 28 0.44 -4.81 29.17
CA GLN A 28 1.84 -4.42 29.08
C GLN A 28 2.41 -3.82 30.37
N ASN A 29 1.67 -3.88 31.50
CA ASN A 29 2.11 -3.45 32.83
C ASN A 29 2.64 -2.00 32.86
N GLY A 30 1.94 -1.07 32.23
CA GLY A 30 2.31 0.35 32.20
C GLY A 30 3.54 0.67 31.31
N ARG A 31 3.95 -0.23 30.45
CA ARG A 31 5.00 0.05 29.44
C ARG A 31 4.44 0.96 28.36
N SER A 32 5.13 2.04 28.09
CA SER A 32 4.84 2.95 26.98
C SER A 32 5.82 2.72 25.81
N PHE A 33 5.40 3.13 24.62
CA PHE A 33 6.18 3.09 23.38
C PHE A 33 6.55 4.51 22.99
N ASP A 34 7.81 4.70 22.60
CA ASP A 34 8.22 5.96 21.99
C ASP A 34 7.79 6.03 20.53
N TYR A 35 7.64 4.87 19.88
CA TYR A 35 7.31 4.79 18.45
C TYR A 35 6.35 3.65 18.15
N VAL A 36 5.38 3.94 17.29
CA VAL A 36 4.43 2.95 16.77
C VAL A 36 4.40 3.05 15.24
N ILE A 37 4.62 1.95 14.55
CA ILE A 37 4.42 1.85 13.10
C ILE A 37 3.14 1.06 12.86
N HIS A 38 2.11 1.75 12.36
CA HIS A 38 0.82 1.15 12.03
C HIS A 38 0.78 0.77 10.54
N ALA A 39 1.14 -0.47 10.25
CA ALA A 39 1.09 -1.06 8.91
C ALA A 39 -0.07 -2.05 8.73
N ALA A 40 -0.91 -2.22 9.76
CA ALA A 40 -2.08 -3.08 9.65
C ALA A 40 -3.15 -2.45 8.75
N GLY A 41 -3.84 -3.28 7.98
CA GLY A 41 -4.92 -2.85 7.10
C GLY A 41 -5.31 -3.93 6.12
N ALA A 42 -6.54 -3.84 5.62
CA ALA A 42 -7.06 -4.71 4.58
C ALA A 42 -6.85 -4.07 3.20
N THR A 43 -6.29 -4.84 2.29
CA THR A 43 -6.15 -4.47 0.86
C THR A 43 -7.19 -5.16 -0.02
N LYS A 44 -7.89 -6.16 0.54
CA LYS A 44 -8.96 -6.93 -0.12
C LYS A 44 -10.06 -7.22 0.91
N CYS A 45 -11.28 -6.80 0.63
CA CYS A 45 -12.46 -7.06 1.45
C CYS A 45 -13.59 -7.62 0.60
N ARG A 46 -14.58 -8.28 1.25
CA ARG A 46 -15.78 -8.80 0.55
C ARG A 46 -16.79 -7.70 0.32
N ARG A 47 -16.93 -6.77 1.23
CA ARG A 47 -17.82 -5.61 1.17
C ARG A 47 -17.02 -4.33 1.27
N ALA A 48 -17.50 -3.26 0.70
CA ALA A 48 -16.85 -1.95 0.76
C ALA A 48 -16.76 -1.44 2.21
N GLU A 49 -17.78 -1.70 3.00
CA GLU A 49 -17.88 -1.27 4.41
C GLU A 49 -16.75 -1.88 5.27
N ASP A 50 -16.36 -3.13 4.97
CA ASP A 50 -15.28 -3.82 5.69
C ASP A 50 -13.94 -3.07 5.58
N PHE A 51 -13.69 -2.36 4.45
CA PHE A 51 -12.50 -1.52 4.33
C PHE A 51 -12.52 -0.35 5.33
N PHE A 52 -13.67 0.29 5.53
CA PHE A 52 -13.79 1.43 6.43
C PHE A 52 -13.66 0.99 7.87
N SER A 53 -14.33 -0.08 8.26
CA SER A 53 -14.23 -0.62 9.61
C SER A 53 -12.81 -1.05 9.98
N ILE A 54 -12.07 -1.68 9.04
CA ILE A 54 -10.72 -2.17 9.31
C ILE A 54 -9.69 -1.03 9.21
N ASN A 55 -9.71 -0.27 8.10
CA ASN A 55 -8.64 0.67 7.80
C ASN A 55 -8.86 2.03 8.46
N ALA A 56 -10.10 2.53 8.55
CA ALA A 56 -10.40 3.84 9.10
C ALA A 56 -10.68 3.76 10.60
N GLU A 57 -11.79 3.12 10.99
CA GLU A 57 -12.17 3.00 12.40
C GLU A 57 -11.14 2.22 13.23
N GLY A 58 -10.51 1.17 12.63
CA GLY A 58 -9.44 0.42 13.29
C GLY A 58 -8.20 1.26 13.58
N THR A 59 -7.84 2.18 12.67
CA THR A 59 -6.73 3.12 12.86
C THR A 59 -7.06 4.15 13.91
N GLU A 60 -8.26 4.74 13.89
CA GLU A 60 -8.74 5.68 14.89
C GLU A 60 -8.75 5.06 16.28
N ARG A 61 -9.33 3.86 16.42
CA ARG A 61 -9.34 3.12 17.70
C ARG A 61 -7.95 2.88 18.24
N LEU A 62 -7.01 2.44 17.40
CA LEU A 62 -5.63 2.25 17.81
C LEU A 62 -5.01 3.54 18.33
N ALA A 63 -5.11 4.63 17.57
CA ALA A 63 -4.50 5.90 17.94
C ALA A 63 -5.10 6.49 19.21
N THR A 64 -6.43 6.46 19.35
CA THR A 64 -7.15 6.92 20.54
C THR A 64 -6.78 6.09 21.77
N CYS A 65 -6.72 4.76 21.64
CA CYS A 65 -6.35 3.86 22.71
C CYS A 65 -4.90 4.09 23.17
N LEU A 66 -3.95 4.27 22.24
CA LEU A 66 -2.55 4.56 22.56
C LEU A 66 -2.40 5.83 23.42
N LEU A 67 -3.18 6.86 23.14
CA LEU A 67 -3.18 8.10 23.92
C LEU A 67 -3.91 7.93 25.27
N ALA A 68 -5.12 7.36 25.24
CA ALA A 68 -5.96 7.24 26.42
C ALA A 68 -5.33 6.35 27.51
N THR A 69 -4.58 5.34 27.13
CA THR A 69 -3.89 4.42 28.05
C THR A 69 -2.48 4.89 28.42
N GLY A 70 -1.97 5.98 27.83
CA GLY A 70 -0.56 6.39 27.99
C GLY A 70 0.43 5.39 27.38
N ALA A 71 -0.05 4.48 26.52
CA ALA A 71 0.82 3.49 25.86
C ALA A 71 1.72 4.13 24.79
N LEU A 72 1.39 5.29 24.26
CA LEU A 72 2.32 6.14 23.50
C LEU A 72 2.82 7.23 24.44
N THR A 73 4.15 7.41 24.54
CA THR A 73 4.74 8.48 25.37
C THR A 73 4.32 9.86 24.87
N GLU A 74 4.39 10.89 25.70
CA GLU A 74 4.03 12.28 25.32
C GLU A 74 4.80 12.79 24.11
N THR A 75 6.06 12.38 23.97
CA THR A 75 6.91 12.70 22.81
C THR A 75 6.86 11.63 21.73
N GLY A 76 6.09 10.57 21.97
CA GLY A 76 6.00 9.42 21.09
C GLY A 76 5.38 9.75 19.74
N ARG A 77 5.65 8.90 18.74
CA ARG A 77 5.16 9.13 17.37
C ARG A 77 4.53 7.90 16.77
N LEU A 78 3.40 8.12 16.10
CA LEU A 78 2.72 7.13 15.27
C LEU A 78 3.08 7.36 13.79
N VAL A 79 3.62 6.33 13.11
CA VAL A 79 3.80 6.33 11.66
C VAL A 79 2.71 5.46 11.04
N PHE A 80 1.85 6.06 10.23
CA PHE A 80 0.74 5.39 9.56
C PHE A 80 1.10 5.08 8.11
N ILE A 81 1.02 3.81 7.72
CA ILE A 81 1.18 3.39 6.34
C ILE A 81 -0.16 3.51 5.62
N SER A 82 -0.30 4.58 4.84
CA SER A 82 -1.42 4.85 3.95
C SER A 82 -1.15 4.30 2.53
N SER A 83 -1.54 5.00 1.48
CA SER A 83 -1.32 4.61 0.09
C SER A 83 -1.47 5.81 -0.85
N LEU A 84 -0.74 5.80 -1.98
CA LEU A 84 -0.98 6.74 -3.08
C LEU A 84 -2.41 6.64 -3.65
N SER A 85 -3.10 5.51 -3.45
CA SER A 85 -4.50 5.31 -3.87
C SER A 85 -5.51 6.29 -3.26
N VAL A 86 -5.14 7.03 -2.20
CA VAL A 86 -5.98 8.10 -1.62
C VAL A 86 -6.18 9.26 -2.59
N MET A 87 -5.25 9.45 -3.54
CA MET A 87 -5.31 10.54 -4.50
C MET A 87 -6.31 10.30 -5.63
N GLY A 88 -6.48 9.03 -6.05
CA GLY A 88 -7.31 8.68 -7.20
C GLY A 88 -6.70 9.14 -8.53
N PRO A 89 -7.51 9.11 -9.64
CA PRO A 89 -7.05 9.41 -10.99
C PRO A 89 -6.97 10.93 -11.23
N ILE A 90 -5.83 11.52 -10.96
CA ILE A 90 -5.53 12.93 -11.25
C ILE A 90 -4.37 13.07 -12.23
N HIS A 91 -4.29 14.20 -12.92
CA HIS A 91 -3.26 14.49 -13.94
C HIS A 91 -3.15 13.42 -15.04
N GLU A 92 -4.25 12.74 -15.39
CA GLU A 92 -4.26 11.65 -16.37
C GLU A 92 -4.07 12.08 -17.83
N LYS A 93 -4.09 13.38 -18.11
CA LYS A 93 -3.89 13.93 -19.45
C LYS A 93 -2.46 14.41 -19.67
N ASP A 94 -1.90 15.09 -18.70
CA ASP A 94 -0.60 15.76 -18.77
C ASP A 94 0.50 15.01 -17.99
N TYR A 95 0.12 13.97 -17.24
CA TYR A 95 1.03 13.14 -16.45
C TYR A 95 1.94 13.93 -15.50
N LYS A 96 1.48 15.09 -15.00
CA LYS A 96 2.20 15.82 -13.96
C LYS A 96 2.36 14.95 -12.71
N PRO A 97 3.46 15.12 -11.96
CA PRO A 97 3.60 14.46 -10.68
C PRO A 97 2.48 14.86 -9.72
N ILE A 98 1.88 13.86 -9.07
CA ILE A 98 0.94 14.07 -7.98
C ILE A 98 1.74 14.59 -6.79
N CYS A 99 1.27 15.67 -6.18
CA CYS A 99 1.90 16.28 -5.01
C CYS A 99 0.94 16.33 -3.81
N GLU A 100 1.46 16.58 -2.62
CA GLU A 100 0.66 16.61 -1.39
C GLU A 100 -0.36 17.75 -1.35
N ALA A 101 -0.16 18.79 -2.16
CA ALA A 101 -1.10 19.91 -2.30
C ALA A 101 -2.30 19.58 -3.21
N ASP A 102 -2.23 18.50 -3.97
CA ASP A 102 -3.35 18.09 -4.82
C ASP A 102 -4.51 17.55 -3.98
N LEU A 103 -5.74 17.85 -4.43
CA LEU A 103 -6.94 17.40 -3.75
C LEU A 103 -7.13 15.89 -3.94
N ALA A 104 -7.08 15.16 -2.84
CA ALA A 104 -7.33 13.72 -2.82
C ALA A 104 -8.79 13.41 -3.22
N ARG A 105 -8.96 12.52 -4.21
CA ARG A 105 -10.26 12.06 -4.74
C ARG A 105 -10.22 10.56 -5.05
N PRO A 106 -10.17 9.70 -4.02
CA PRO A 106 -10.06 8.27 -4.22
C PRO A 106 -11.26 7.74 -5.02
N ASN A 107 -11.00 6.80 -5.91
CA ASN A 107 -12.01 6.15 -6.73
C ASN A 107 -12.24 4.68 -6.36
N THR A 108 -11.60 4.20 -5.31
CA THR A 108 -11.73 2.84 -4.76
C THR A 108 -12.15 2.88 -3.30
N ALA A 109 -12.84 1.83 -2.82
CA ALA A 109 -13.20 1.72 -1.41
C ALA A 109 -11.95 1.64 -0.52
N TYR A 110 -10.91 0.95 -0.97
CA TYR A 110 -9.60 0.92 -0.30
C TYR A 110 -9.00 2.32 -0.14
N GLY A 111 -8.87 3.07 -1.24
CA GLY A 111 -8.31 4.44 -1.20
C GLY A 111 -9.14 5.37 -0.32
N ALA A 112 -10.48 5.30 -0.42
CA ALA A 112 -11.39 6.09 0.40
C ALA A 112 -11.25 5.76 1.90
N SER A 113 -11.14 4.48 2.26
CA SER A 113 -10.94 4.08 3.66
C SER A 113 -9.59 4.54 4.24
N LYS A 114 -8.52 4.53 3.42
CA LYS A 114 -7.22 5.06 3.83
C LYS A 114 -7.25 6.58 4.00
N LEU A 115 -7.92 7.30 3.09
CA LEU A 115 -8.09 8.77 3.22
C LEU A 115 -8.91 9.12 4.46
N GLN A 116 -9.97 8.37 4.75
CA GLN A 116 -10.74 8.57 5.98
C GLN A 116 -9.91 8.30 7.23
N ALA A 117 -9.04 7.27 7.23
CA ALA A 117 -8.11 7.03 8.32
C ALA A 117 -7.18 8.23 8.57
N GLU A 118 -6.64 8.82 7.50
CA GLU A 118 -5.81 10.02 7.60
C GLU A 118 -6.57 11.20 8.22
N ALA A 119 -7.83 11.41 7.82
CA ALA A 119 -8.69 12.46 8.37
C ALA A 119 -8.98 12.22 9.87
N LEU A 120 -9.33 11.00 10.25
CA LEU A 120 -9.57 10.63 11.65
C LEU A 120 -8.32 10.84 12.52
N LEU A 121 -7.12 10.50 12.01
CA LEU A 121 -5.87 10.79 12.73
C LEU A 121 -5.64 12.30 12.91
N ALA A 122 -6.00 13.12 11.91
CA ALA A 122 -5.86 14.58 11.99
C ALA A 122 -6.77 15.22 13.04
N ASP A 123 -7.92 14.61 13.32
CA ASP A 123 -8.88 15.09 14.31
C ASP A 123 -8.49 14.74 15.77
N ILE A 124 -7.52 13.81 15.96
CA ILE A 124 -7.08 13.40 17.30
C ILE A 124 -6.11 14.44 17.87
N LYS A 125 -6.57 15.21 18.83
CA LYS A 125 -5.76 16.23 19.52
C LYS A 125 -4.60 15.60 20.29
N GLY A 126 -3.41 16.20 20.17
CA GLY A 126 -2.21 15.76 20.88
C GLY A 126 -1.50 14.56 20.24
N LEU A 127 -2.03 13.98 19.18
CA LEU A 127 -1.36 12.89 18.48
C LEU A 127 -0.20 13.44 17.62
N ASN A 128 1.01 12.97 17.91
CA ASN A 128 2.16 13.20 17.02
C ASN A 128 2.23 12.05 16.01
N TYR A 129 1.97 12.34 14.72
CA TYR A 129 1.93 11.30 13.70
C TYR A 129 2.48 11.77 12.35
N VAL A 130 2.90 10.80 11.55
CA VAL A 130 3.33 10.98 10.16
C VAL A 130 2.61 9.95 9.28
N VAL A 131 2.19 10.36 8.10
CA VAL A 131 1.55 9.49 7.11
C VAL A 131 2.52 9.19 5.97
N LEU A 132 2.67 7.93 5.63
CA LEU A 132 3.42 7.49 4.46
C LEU A 132 2.45 6.98 3.39
N ARG A 133 2.51 7.55 2.19
CA ARG A 133 1.68 7.20 1.03
C ARG A 133 2.53 6.48 -0.04
N PRO A 134 2.89 5.20 0.19
CA PRO A 134 3.64 4.46 -0.82
C PRO A 134 2.80 4.22 -2.07
N THR A 135 3.49 4.12 -3.21
CA THR A 135 2.95 3.61 -4.47
C THR A 135 2.86 2.08 -4.44
N GLY A 136 2.85 1.42 -5.61
CA GLY A 136 2.82 -0.05 -5.70
C GLY A 136 4.00 -0.70 -4.98
N VAL A 137 3.75 -1.22 -3.78
CA VAL A 137 4.78 -1.91 -2.98
C VAL A 137 4.96 -3.31 -3.51
N TYR A 138 6.20 -3.70 -3.78
CA TYR A 138 6.55 -5.04 -4.22
C TYR A 138 7.73 -5.62 -3.42
N GLY A 139 7.89 -6.93 -3.48
CA GLY A 139 8.95 -7.66 -2.77
C GLY A 139 8.54 -9.08 -2.45
N PRO A 140 9.33 -9.83 -1.67
CA PRO A 140 9.03 -11.20 -1.27
C PRO A 140 7.68 -11.32 -0.59
N ARG A 141 6.88 -12.34 -0.98
CA ARG A 141 5.53 -12.66 -0.47
C ARG A 141 4.40 -11.73 -0.96
N GLU A 142 4.67 -10.78 -1.83
CA GLU A 142 3.60 -10.01 -2.47
C GLU A 142 2.92 -10.89 -3.54
N ARG A 143 1.59 -11.05 -3.45
CA ARG A 143 0.86 -12.07 -4.22
C ARG A 143 0.49 -11.62 -5.64
N ASP A 144 0.21 -10.35 -5.84
CA ASP A 144 -0.25 -9.87 -7.15
C ASP A 144 0.90 -9.93 -8.18
N TYR A 145 2.12 -9.58 -7.77
CA TYR A 145 3.30 -9.68 -8.63
C TYR A 145 3.81 -11.13 -8.73
N ALA A 146 3.61 -11.96 -7.70
CA ALA A 146 3.87 -13.39 -7.79
C ALA A 146 2.96 -14.06 -8.84
N MET A 147 1.67 -13.71 -8.89
CA MET A 147 0.76 -14.20 -9.94
C MET A 147 1.18 -13.75 -11.34
N MET A 148 1.72 -12.53 -11.49
CA MET A 148 2.29 -12.07 -12.76
C MET A 148 3.49 -12.94 -13.16
N ALA A 149 4.40 -13.21 -12.25
CA ALA A 149 5.55 -14.10 -12.50
C ALA A 149 5.10 -15.52 -12.90
N ASP A 150 4.09 -16.07 -12.25
CA ASP A 150 3.53 -17.39 -12.59
C ASP A 150 2.86 -17.39 -13.98
N SER A 151 2.22 -16.30 -14.38
CA SER A 151 1.68 -16.14 -15.73
C SER A 151 2.80 -16.09 -16.78
N ILE A 152 3.87 -15.35 -16.51
CA ILE A 152 5.03 -15.26 -17.39
C ILE A 152 5.75 -16.61 -17.52
N ARG A 153 5.89 -17.40 -16.44
CA ARG A 153 6.38 -18.79 -16.50
C ARG A 153 5.56 -19.67 -17.43
N ARG A 154 4.25 -19.38 -17.55
CA ARG A 154 3.34 -20.07 -18.48
C ARG A 154 3.32 -19.41 -19.86
N HIS A 155 4.31 -18.59 -20.18
CA HIS A 155 4.47 -17.89 -21.45
C HIS A 155 3.34 -16.90 -21.79
N ILE A 156 2.66 -16.33 -20.78
CA ILE A 156 1.57 -15.38 -20.98
C ILE A 156 1.81 -14.13 -20.13
N ASP A 157 1.74 -12.95 -20.76
CA ASP A 157 1.75 -11.64 -20.10
C ASP A 157 0.48 -10.88 -20.46
N PHE A 158 -0.24 -10.41 -19.43
CA PHE A 158 -1.48 -9.66 -19.59
C PHE A 158 -1.26 -8.18 -19.30
N ALA A 159 -1.55 -7.33 -20.28
CA ALA A 159 -1.65 -5.89 -20.13
C ALA A 159 -3.11 -5.43 -20.32
N VAL A 160 -3.43 -4.24 -19.80
CA VAL A 160 -4.78 -3.68 -19.86
C VAL A 160 -4.76 -2.28 -20.43
N GLY A 161 -5.63 -2.06 -21.43
CA GLY A 161 -5.75 -0.78 -22.11
C GLY A 161 -4.62 -0.50 -23.09
N TYR A 162 -4.91 0.38 -24.04
CA TYR A 162 -3.97 0.72 -25.12
C TYR A 162 -3.33 2.11 -24.93
N LYS A 163 -3.80 2.86 -23.92
CA LYS A 163 -3.25 4.20 -23.64
C LYS A 163 -2.02 4.08 -22.74
N PRO A 164 -1.02 4.94 -22.91
CA PRO A 164 0.16 4.95 -22.06
C PRO A 164 -0.22 5.09 -20.58
N GLN A 165 0.52 4.38 -19.73
CA GLN A 165 0.47 4.53 -18.27
C GLN A 165 1.87 4.88 -17.77
N VAL A 166 1.93 5.80 -16.84
CA VAL A 166 3.13 6.08 -16.05
C VAL A 166 2.92 5.51 -14.66
N ILE A 167 3.73 4.53 -14.33
CA ILE A 167 3.62 3.77 -13.08
C ILE A 167 4.90 3.97 -12.26
N THR A 168 4.76 3.99 -10.97
CA THR A 168 5.85 4.05 -10.01
C THR A 168 5.78 2.88 -9.05
N PHE A 169 6.91 2.45 -8.53
CA PHE A 169 7.02 1.34 -7.59
C PHE A 169 7.87 1.71 -6.39
N ILE A 170 7.73 0.95 -5.33
CA ILE A 170 8.63 0.97 -4.19
C ILE A 170 8.93 -0.45 -3.73
N TYR A 171 10.20 -0.77 -3.55
CA TYR A 171 10.59 -2.04 -2.95
C TYR A 171 10.33 -2.02 -1.46
N VAL A 172 9.89 -3.15 -0.90
CA VAL A 172 9.51 -3.23 0.51
C VAL A 172 10.61 -2.78 1.48
N ALA A 173 11.89 -3.00 1.15
CA ALA A 173 12.99 -2.54 2.00
C ALA A 173 13.09 -1.01 2.07
N ASP A 174 12.88 -0.30 0.95
CA ASP A 174 12.86 1.17 0.95
C ASP A 174 11.65 1.72 1.73
N LEU A 175 10.50 1.03 1.68
CA LEU A 175 9.34 1.41 2.50
C LEU A 175 9.62 1.23 3.99
N VAL A 176 10.28 0.14 4.36
CA VAL A 176 10.68 -0.12 5.75
C VAL A 176 11.66 0.96 6.23
N GLU A 177 12.67 1.29 5.42
CA GLU A 177 13.61 2.36 5.75
C GLU A 177 12.90 3.72 5.92
N ALA A 178 12.00 4.08 4.99
CA ALA A 178 11.20 5.29 5.11
C ALA A 178 10.34 5.32 6.38
N ALA A 179 9.77 4.17 6.79
CA ALA A 179 9.01 4.07 8.03
C ALA A 179 9.90 4.32 9.27
N PHE A 180 11.12 3.81 9.28
CA PHE A 180 12.07 4.08 10.37
C PHE A 180 12.54 5.55 10.37
N LEU A 181 12.82 6.14 9.21
CA LEU A 181 13.16 7.57 9.12
C LEU A 181 12.02 8.44 9.65
N ALA A 182 10.76 8.11 9.34
CA ALA A 182 9.59 8.84 9.78
C ALA A 182 9.36 8.78 11.31
N LEU A 183 9.99 7.86 12.04
CA LEU A 183 9.91 7.83 13.51
C LEU A 183 10.56 9.07 14.13
N THR A 184 11.64 9.55 13.54
CA THR A 184 12.44 10.65 14.10
C THR A 184 12.49 11.89 13.24
N HIS A 185 12.16 11.78 11.97
CA HIS A 185 12.18 12.88 10.99
C HIS A 185 10.75 13.23 10.51
N GLY A 186 10.64 14.38 9.85
CA GLY A 186 9.38 14.87 9.33
C GLY A 186 8.54 15.61 10.38
N LYS A 187 7.56 16.35 9.91
CA LYS A 187 6.66 17.16 10.75
C LYS A 187 5.41 16.36 11.10
N SER A 188 4.90 16.53 12.31
CA SER A 188 3.62 15.95 12.73
C SER A 188 2.48 16.40 11.81
N GLY A 189 1.58 15.47 11.47
CA GLY A 189 0.47 15.72 10.57
C GLY A 189 0.81 15.73 9.08
N ARG A 190 2.09 15.56 8.71
CA ARG A 190 2.55 15.57 7.31
C ARG A 190 2.31 14.23 6.62
N GLN A 191 2.00 14.28 5.33
CA GLN A 191 1.92 13.13 4.43
C GLN A 191 3.13 13.15 3.50
N TYR A 192 3.68 11.97 3.18
CA TYR A 192 4.82 11.82 2.28
C TYR A 192 4.57 10.72 1.25
N PHE A 193 4.68 11.07 -0.03
CA PHE A 193 4.71 10.07 -1.10
C PHE A 193 6.04 9.34 -1.14
N LEU A 194 5.97 8.04 -1.46
CA LEU A 194 7.16 7.17 -1.50
C LEU A 194 7.16 6.32 -2.77
N THR A 195 8.24 6.44 -3.54
CA THR A 195 8.58 5.59 -4.70
C THR A 195 10.08 5.35 -4.72
N ASP A 196 10.56 4.54 -5.66
CA ASP A 196 12.00 4.41 -5.97
C ASP A 196 12.58 5.63 -6.71
N GLY A 197 11.77 6.66 -6.96
CA GLY A 197 12.17 7.89 -7.63
C GLY A 197 12.26 7.80 -9.15
N LYS A 198 11.79 6.69 -9.75
CA LYS A 198 11.77 6.47 -11.20
C LYS A 198 10.36 6.24 -11.71
N GLU A 199 10.19 6.42 -13.01
CA GLU A 199 8.95 6.25 -13.74
C GLU A 199 9.08 5.07 -14.70
N TYR A 200 8.00 4.31 -14.83
CA TYR A 200 7.98 3.09 -15.62
C TYR A 200 6.71 3.01 -16.47
N THR A 201 6.80 2.27 -17.56
CA THR A 201 5.63 1.90 -18.35
C THR A 201 4.90 0.73 -17.71
N SER A 202 3.66 0.47 -18.12
CA SER A 202 2.88 -0.68 -17.66
C SER A 202 3.55 -2.04 -17.91
N ARG A 203 4.48 -2.11 -18.88
CA ARG A 203 5.19 -3.34 -19.26
C ARG A 203 6.54 -3.52 -18.60
N THR A 204 7.17 -2.44 -18.15
CA THR A 204 8.55 -2.50 -17.61
C THR A 204 8.69 -3.56 -16.51
N PHE A 205 7.68 -3.71 -15.68
CA PHE A 205 7.72 -4.70 -14.58
C PHE A 205 7.65 -6.13 -15.11
N SER A 206 6.73 -6.44 -16.03
CA SER A 206 6.61 -7.77 -16.62
C SER A 206 7.83 -8.14 -17.48
N ASP A 207 8.37 -7.18 -18.23
CA ASP A 207 9.58 -7.39 -19.05
C ASP A 207 10.79 -7.74 -18.16
N LEU A 208 10.94 -7.07 -16.99
CA LEU A 208 11.99 -7.39 -16.04
C LEU A 208 11.79 -8.77 -15.40
N ILE A 209 10.56 -9.15 -15.03
CA ILE A 209 10.27 -10.49 -14.53
C ILE A 209 10.60 -11.54 -15.60
N GLN A 210 10.19 -11.32 -16.85
CA GLN A 210 10.49 -12.21 -17.97
C GLN A 210 12.00 -12.43 -18.12
N MET A 211 12.77 -11.36 -18.06
CA MET A 211 14.22 -11.40 -18.15
C MET A 211 14.84 -12.22 -16.99
N GLU A 212 14.43 -11.93 -15.76
CA GLU A 212 14.96 -12.62 -14.56
C GLU A 212 14.57 -14.11 -14.50
N LEU A 213 13.41 -14.48 -15.05
CA LEU A 213 12.97 -15.87 -15.16
C LEU A 213 13.59 -16.62 -16.36
N GLY A 214 14.33 -15.95 -17.23
CA GLY A 214 14.94 -16.55 -18.42
C GLY A 214 13.93 -17.06 -19.47
N VAL A 215 12.67 -16.54 -19.44
CA VAL A 215 11.62 -16.97 -20.36
C VAL A 215 11.78 -16.28 -21.71
N ARG A 216 12.19 -17.01 -22.75
CA ARG A 216 12.51 -16.42 -24.07
C ARG A 216 11.28 -15.89 -24.82
N HIS A 217 10.17 -16.63 -24.79
CA HIS A 217 8.97 -16.29 -25.56
C HIS A 217 7.80 -16.13 -24.65
N VAL A 218 7.15 -14.98 -24.67
CA VAL A 218 5.93 -14.69 -23.91
C VAL A 218 4.90 -14.10 -24.85
N LEU A 219 3.70 -14.66 -24.84
CA LEU A 219 2.56 -14.12 -25.58
C LEU A 219 2.01 -12.91 -24.80
N HIS A 220 2.14 -11.74 -25.38
CA HIS A 220 1.63 -10.51 -24.80
C HIS A 220 0.19 -10.25 -25.23
N ILE A 221 -0.73 -10.33 -24.28
CA ILE A 221 -2.15 -10.11 -24.51
C ILE A 221 -2.55 -8.77 -23.90
N THR A 222 -2.96 -7.82 -24.73
CA THR A 222 -3.52 -6.55 -24.24
C THR A 222 -5.03 -6.59 -24.31
N ALA A 223 -5.69 -6.58 -23.18
CA ALA A 223 -7.14 -6.57 -23.10
C ALA A 223 -7.71 -5.14 -23.15
N PRO A 224 -8.74 -4.87 -23.97
CA PRO A 224 -9.44 -3.60 -23.89
C PRO A 224 -10.08 -3.38 -22.51
N LEU A 225 -10.17 -2.12 -22.08
CA LEU A 225 -10.74 -1.78 -20.75
C LEU A 225 -12.19 -2.29 -20.55
N TRP A 226 -12.99 -2.37 -21.62
CA TRP A 226 -14.36 -2.87 -21.51
C TRP A 226 -14.40 -4.37 -21.20
N VAL A 227 -13.46 -5.17 -21.74
CA VAL A 227 -13.32 -6.60 -21.40
C VAL A 227 -12.98 -6.74 -19.93
N LEU A 228 -11.96 -6.02 -19.46
CA LEU A 228 -11.59 -6.05 -18.04
C LEU A 228 -12.77 -5.68 -17.13
N ARG A 229 -13.54 -4.64 -17.51
CA ARG A 229 -14.73 -4.21 -16.75
C ARG A 229 -15.75 -5.33 -16.64
N THR A 230 -16.06 -5.98 -17.76
CA THR A 230 -17.05 -7.07 -17.81
C THR A 230 -16.58 -8.27 -17.00
N VAL A 231 -15.32 -8.70 -17.21
CA VAL A 231 -14.73 -9.83 -16.46
C VAL A 231 -14.67 -9.54 -14.97
N SER A 232 -14.26 -8.33 -14.56
CA SER A 232 -14.24 -7.93 -13.16
C SER A 232 -15.62 -7.98 -12.52
N TRP A 233 -16.64 -7.48 -13.23
CA TRP A 233 -18.02 -7.50 -12.75
C TRP A 233 -18.57 -8.93 -12.59
N VAL A 234 -18.36 -9.80 -13.59
CA VAL A 234 -18.77 -11.20 -13.52
C VAL A 234 -18.04 -11.93 -12.39
N ALA A 235 -16.71 -11.79 -12.33
CA ALA A 235 -15.90 -12.44 -11.30
C ALA A 235 -16.32 -12.02 -9.88
N GLU A 236 -16.65 -10.74 -9.68
CA GLU A 236 -17.13 -10.22 -8.40
C GLU A 236 -18.50 -10.81 -8.04
N ARG A 237 -19.43 -10.93 -9.01
CA ARG A 237 -20.74 -11.56 -8.81
C ARG A 237 -20.62 -13.03 -8.43
N VAL A 238 -19.83 -13.78 -9.17
CA VAL A 238 -19.61 -15.23 -8.92
C VAL A 238 -18.95 -15.43 -7.55
N ALA A 239 -17.92 -14.67 -7.23
CA ALA A 239 -17.24 -14.77 -5.94
C ALA A 239 -18.19 -14.42 -4.77
N ARG A 240 -19.05 -13.41 -4.94
CA ARG A 240 -20.06 -13.04 -3.94
C ARG A 240 -21.06 -14.17 -3.69
N LEU A 241 -21.55 -14.82 -4.74
CA LEU A 241 -22.44 -15.98 -4.63
C LEU A 241 -21.75 -17.18 -3.96
N ALA A 242 -20.47 -17.40 -4.26
CA ALA A 242 -19.65 -18.46 -3.66
C ALA A 242 -19.14 -18.11 -2.23
N GLY A 243 -19.51 -16.97 -1.68
CA GLY A 243 -19.03 -16.54 -0.36
C GLY A 243 -17.52 -16.24 -0.28
N ARG A 244 -16.86 -15.95 -1.42
CA ARG A 244 -15.42 -15.69 -1.53
C ARG A 244 -15.13 -14.26 -1.97
N THR A 245 -13.89 -13.81 -1.79
CA THR A 245 -13.39 -12.55 -2.36
C THR A 245 -12.82 -12.80 -3.76
N SER A 246 -13.18 -11.94 -4.72
CA SER A 246 -12.55 -11.97 -6.04
C SER A 246 -11.25 -11.17 -6.04
N THR A 247 -10.20 -11.72 -6.63
CA THR A 247 -8.95 -11.00 -6.89
C THR A 247 -9.15 -9.93 -7.96
N LEU A 248 -10.03 -10.20 -8.92
CA LEU A 248 -10.44 -9.26 -9.96
C LEU A 248 -11.83 -8.75 -9.63
N ASN A 249 -11.92 -7.49 -9.21
CA ASN A 249 -13.14 -6.81 -8.78
C ASN A 249 -13.18 -5.38 -9.34
N SER A 250 -14.27 -4.67 -9.05
CA SER A 250 -14.49 -3.31 -9.52
C SER A 250 -13.39 -2.33 -9.07
N ASP A 251 -12.84 -2.47 -7.87
CA ASP A 251 -11.75 -1.64 -7.37
C ASP A 251 -10.43 -1.93 -8.13
N LYS A 252 -10.13 -3.22 -8.38
CA LYS A 252 -8.95 -3.59 -9.20
C LYS A 252 -9.07 -3.03 -10.62
N TYR A 253 -10.27 -3.08 -11.22
CA TYR A 253 -10.52 -2.44 -12.52
C TYR A 253 -10.22 -0.94 -12.48
N ARG A 254 -10.66 -0.22 -11.44
CA ARG A 254 -10.42 1.24 -11.31
C ARG A 254 -8.95 1.56 -11.18
N ILE A 255 -8.19 0.77 -10.40
CA ILE A 255 -6.74 0.89 -10.25
C ILE A 255 -6.03 0.65 -11.59
N MET A 256 -6.37 -0.45 -12.28
CA MET A 256 -5.74 -0.81 -13.56
C MET A 256 -6.08 0.18 -14.70
N ARG A 257 -7.21 0.86 -14.61
CA ARG A 257 -7.61 1.89 -15.57
C ARG A 257 -6.85 3.20 -15.38
N GLN A 258 -6.41 3.51 -14.16
CA GLN A 258 -5.70 4.75 -13.86
C GLN A 258 -4.35 4.79 -14.59
N ARG A 259 -4.06 5.93 -15.23
CA ARG A 259 -2.90 6.05 -16.11
C ARG A 259 -1.72 6.79 -15.51
N ASN A 260 -1.98 7.65 -14.54
CA ASN A 260 -0.93 8.42 -13.86
C ASN A 260 -0.79 7.97 -12.40
N TRP A 261 0.36 7.36 -12.09
CA TRP A 261 0.80 7.00 -10.74
C TRP A 261 2.13 7.68 -10.39
N ARG A 262 2.49 8.70 -11.15
CA ARG A 262 3.66 9.52 -10.89
C ARG A 262 3.40 10.42 -9.69
N CYS A 263 4.33 10.47 -8.73
CA CYS A 263 4.21 11.38 -7.60
C CYS A 263 5.56 12.04 -7.26
N ASP A 264 5.49 13.22 -6.65
CA ASP A 264 6.67 13.94 -6.18
C ASP A 264 7.10 13.40 -4.81
N ILE A 265 8.34 12.95 -4.71
CA ILE A 265 8.95 12.48 -3.47
C ILE A 265 9.94 13.49 -2.88
N SER A 266 10.00 14.71 -3.41
CA SER A 266 10.91 15.75 -2.93
C SER A 266 10.68 16.09 -1.45
N PRO A 267 9.44 16.19 -0.94
CA PRO A 267 9.19 16.36 0.49
C PRO A 267 9.76 15.22 1.34
N ALA A 268 9.58 13.97 0.93
CA ALA A 268 10.14 12.82 1.64
C ALA A 268 11.68 12.85 1.65
N ARG A 269 12.30 13.25 0.52
CA ARG A 269 13.76 13.40 0.44
C ARG A 269 14.29 14.51 1.35
N ASN A 270 13.62 15.63 1.39
CA ASN A 270 14.09 16.82 2.09
C ASN A 270 13.79 16.76 3.59
N GLU A 271 12.60 16.28 3.99
CA GLU A 271 12.14 16.32 5.37
C GLU A 271 12.39 15.02 6.13
N LEU A 272 12.34 13.84 5.47
CA LEU A 272 12.65 12.56 6.08
C LEU A 272 14.11 12.11 5.85
N GLY A 273 14.80 12.69 4.88
CA GLY A 273 16.10 12.18 4.44
C GLY A 273 15.99 10.93 3.57
N TYR A 274 14.78 10.61 3.06
CA TYR A 274 14.51 9.40 2.28
C TYR A 274 15.37 9.34 1.01
N ARG A 275 16.10 8.24 0.83
CA ARG A 275 16.95 7.98 -0.34
C ARG A 275 16.73 6.55 -0.79
N PRO A 276 15.84 6.29 -1.76
CA PRO A 276 15.55 4.95 -2.22
C PRO A 276 16.82 4.26 -2.77
N GLN A 277 17.07 3.04 -2.31
CA GLN A 277 18.26 2.25 -2.65
C GLN A 277 17.94 1.09 -3.59
N TRP A 278 16.65 0.82 -3.84
CA TRP A 278 16.18 -0.33 -4.57
C TRP A 278 15.43 0.07 -5.85
N PRO A 279 16.16 0.43 -6.93
CA PRO A 279 15.51 0.62 -8.23
C PRO A 279 14.84 -0.67 -8.67
N LEU A 280 13.79 -0.57 -9.51
CA LEU A 280 12.94 -1.69 -9.91
C LEU A 280 13.73 -2.91 -10.39
N VAL A 281 14.76 -2.71 -11.20
CA VAL A 281 15.63 -3.80 -11.72
C VAL A 281 16.24 -4.61 -10.58
N ARG A 282 16.81 -3.96 -9.57
CA ARG A 282 17.44 -4.63 -8.42
C ARG A 282 16.40 -5.37 -7.58
N GLY A 283 15.25 -4.75 -7.31
CA GLY A 283 14.21 -5.35 -6.50
C GLY A 283 13.56 -6.56 -7.18
N VAL A 284 13.32 -6.50 -8.49
CA VAL A 284 12.80 -7.62 -9.28
C VAL A 284 13.78 -8.78 -9.28
N LYS A 285 15.07 -8.52 -9.53
CA LYS A 285 16.12 -9.54 -9.46
C LYS A 285 16.15 -10.24 -8.10
N THR A 286 16.11 -9.46 -7.01
CA THR A 286 16.11 -10.02 -5.65
C THR A 286 14.84 -10.82 -5.33
N THR A 287 13.69 -10.42 -5.88
CA THR A 287 12.40 -11.07 -5.60
C THR A 287 12.21 -12.35 -6.41
N PHE A 288 12.63 -12.37 -7.68
CA PHE A 288 12.31 -13.43 -8.63
C PHE A 288 13.53 -14.19 -9.15
N GLY A 289 14.73 -13.60 -9.13
CA GLY A 289 15.95 -14.22 -9.64
C GLY A 289 16.50 -15.38 -8.79
N ALA A 290 16.15 -15.47 -7.50
CA ALA A 290 16.62 -16.53 -6.60
C ALA A 290 15.79 -17.82 -6.66
N GLN A 291 14.85 -17.97 -7.57
CA GLN A 291 13.98 -19.16 -7.71
C GLN A 291 14.45 -20.13 -8.82
N ILE A 292 15.68 -19.99 -9.27
CA ILE A 292 16.31 -20.95 -10.22
C ILE A 292 17.19 -21.93 -9.41
N HIS A 293 16.55 -22.74 -8.56
CA HIS A 293 17.16 -23.93 -8.00
C HIS A 293 16.11 -25.00 -7.78
#